data_b5765dd27fd6cda7dacda4522f56bab1
#
_entry.id   b5765dd27fd6cda7dacda4522f56bab1
#
_cell.length_a   1.000
_cell.length_b   1.000
_cell.length_c   1.000
_cell.angle_alpha   90.00
_cell.angle_beta   90.00
_cell.angle_gamma   90.00
#
_symmetry.space_group_name_H-M   'P 1'
#
loop_
_entity.id
_entity.type
_entity.pdbx_description
1 polymer ?
#
loop_
_entity_poly.entity_id
_entity_poly.type
_entity_poly.pdbx_seq_one_letter_code
_entity_poly.pdbx_strand_id
1 'polypeptide(L)'
;MRYLVICITAVLAHMSLTIPYYAWAQTQPAGSAPSGYVLVEEDVIVTFANEPKKSFRTAVGDFLNRQMRAAAAEIRKGAAYLKLEAARASGDAKKVLIDSVQELEKLANDVQKAAVADLKELQNAFARAEYALARHHYLKAVELRAKGDGQKTGRELQAAADYVDSGQVWLTQKMHEGVSDVVNEARLVSAKMVYGSGAAADEVGRAFEGLGKELDKFGSTVGTLKK
;
A
#
# COMPACT_ATOMS: atom_id res chain seq x y z
N MET A 1 -90.36 -13.33 13.64
CA MET A 1 -89.21 -13.06 12.83
C MET A 1 -87.99 -12.86 13.80
N ARG A 2 -87.13 -13.86 13.84
CA ARG A 2 -85.96 -13.85 14.74
C ARG A 2 -84.74 -13.63 13.85
N TYR A 3 -84.02 -12.54 14.02
CA TYR A 3 -82.75 -12.28 13.34
C TYR A 3 -81.61 -12.88 14.16
N LEU A 4 -80.89 -13.82 13.55
CA LEU A 4 -79.69 -14.45 14.13
C LEU A 4 -78.50 -13.59 13.74
N VAL A 5 -77.83 -12.96 14.74
CA VAL A 5 -76.61 -12.20 14.54
C VAL A 5 -75.43 -13.17 14.75
N ILE A 6 -74.71 -13.46 13.66
CA ILE A 6 -73.49 -14.28 13.75
C ILE A 6 -72.27 -13.33 13.94
N CYS A 7 -71.67 -13.35 15.11
CA CYS A 7 -70.39 -12.70 15.37
C CYS A 7 -69.27 -13.58 14.86
N ILE A 8 -68.58 -13.12 13.80
CA ILE A 8 -67.33 -13.73 13.32
C ILE A 8 -66.17 -13.05 14.03
N THR A 9 -65.57 -13.70 15.01
CA THR A 9 -64.34 -13.31 15.65
C THR A 9 -63.20 -13.76 14.77
N ALA A 10 -62.52 -12.79 14.06
CA ALA A 10 -61.29 -13.03 13.33
C ALA A 10 -60.14 -13.12 14.33
N VAL A 11 -59.58 -14.30 14.51
CA VAL A 11 -58.33 -14.53 15.26
C VAL A 11 -57.17 -14.22 14.33
N LEU A 12 -56.56 -13.03 14.48
CA LEU A 12 -55.33 -12.68 13.84
C LEU A 12 -54.15 -13.37 14.56
N ALA A 13 -53.69 -14.49 14.02
CA ALA A 13 -52.45 -15.09 14.44
C ALA A 13 -51.27 -14.24 14.03
N HIS A 14 -50.64 -13.55 14.98
CA HIS A 14 -49.37 -12.88 14.79
C HIS A 14 -48.25 -13.92 14.71
N MET A 15 -47.83 -14.28 13.49
CA MET A 15 -46.58 -14.98 13.29
C MET A 15 -45.43 -13.98 13.50
N SER A 16 -44.87 -13.96 14.68
CA SER A 16 -43.61 -13.31 14.98
C SER A 16 -42.47 -14.07 14.29
N LEU A 17 -42.06 -13.62 13.12
CA LEU A 17 -40.79 -14.05 12.50
C LEU A 17 -39.64 -13.49 13.36
N THR A 18 -39.14 -14.35 14.26
CA THR A 18 -37.83 -14.09 14.89
C THR A 18 -36.73 -14.36 13.86
N ILE A 19 -36.28 -13.33 13.23
CA ILE A 19 -35.04 -13.35 12.45
C ILE A 19 -33.92 -13.51 13.49
N PRO A 20 -33.07 -14.54 13.42
CA PRO A 20 -31.92 -14.59 14.29
C PRO A 20 -30.97 -13.47 13.86
N TYR A 21 -30.89 -12.42 14.64
CA TYR A 21 -29.79 -11.46 14.56
C TYR A 21 -28.52 -12.26 14.85
N TYR A 22 -27.78 -12.61 13.81
CA TYR A 22 -26.38 -12.95 13.96
C TYR A 22 -25.70 -11.69 14.50
N ALA A 23 -25.50 -11.67 15.81
CA ALA A 23 -24.61 -10.73 16.45
C ALA A 23 -23.22 -10.96 15.83
N TRP A 24 -22.85 -10.12 14.89
CA TRP A 24 -21.46 -9.98 14.49
C TRP A 24 -20.74 -9.55 15.77
N ALA A 25 -20.04 -10.48 16.39
CA ALA A 25 -19.12 -10.16 17.46
C ALA A 25 -18.12 -9.16 16.86
N GLN A 26 -18.37 -7.89 17.09
CA GLN A 26 -17.34 -6.87 16.92
C GLN A 26 -16.29 -7.20 17.97
N THR A 27 -15.25 -7.91 17.54
CA THR A 27 -14.01 -7.97 18.29
C THR A 27 -13.49 -6.54 18.33
N GLN A 28 -13.78 -5.82 19.42
CA GLN A 28 -13.14 -4.56 19.70
C GLN A 28 -11.61 -4.81 19.67
N PRO A 29 -10.87 -4.10 18.84
CA PRO A 29 -9.41 -4.17 18.89
C PRO A 29 -8.98 -3.75 20.30
N ALA A 30 -8.21 -4.59 20.96
CA ALA A 30 -7.63 -4.31 22.26
C ALA A 30 -6.65 -3.14 22.13
N GLY A 31 -7.09 -1.97 22.53
CA GLY A 31 -6.27 -0.77 22.58
C GLY A 31 -6.97 0.44 21.96
N SER A 32 -7.41 1.37 22.79
CA SER A 32 -7.85 2.68 22.31
C SER A 32 -6.67 3.40 21.67
N ALA A 33 -6.81 3.81 20.41
CA ALA A 33 -5.82 4.67 19.76
C ALA A 33 -5.62 5.96 20.57
N PRO A 34 -4.38 6.44 20.72
CA PRO A 34 -4.14 7.76 21.31
C PRO A 34 -4.93 8.83 20.58
N SER A 35 -5.35 9.88 21.30
CA SER A 35 -6.09 11.00 20.72
C SER A 35 -5.37 11.58 19.50
N GLY A 36 -6.03 11.61 18.33
CA GLY A 36 -5.47 12.09 17.07
C GLY A 36 -4.98 10.98 16.13
N TYR A 37 -5.11 9.70 16.49
CA TYR A 37 -4.78 8.58 15.62
C TYR A 37 -6.05 7.84 15.17
N VAL A 38 -6.10 7.48 13.91
CA VAL A 38 -7.12 6.57 13.37
C VAL A 38 -6.49 5.18 13.27
N LEU A 39 -7.12 4.18 13.90
CA LEU A 39 -6.75 2.79 13.68
C LEU A 39 -7.27 2.40 12.28
N VAL A 40 -6.35 2.18 11.35
CA VAL A 40 -6.66 1.67 10.02
C VAL A 40 -6.31 0.19 10.01
N GLU A 41 -7.30 -0.66 9.68
CA GLU A 41 -7.07 -2.10 9.55
C GLU A 41 -6.05 -2.38 8.44
N GLU A 42 -5.25 -3.41 8.62
CA GLU A 42 -4.15 -3.77 7.71
C GLU A 42 -4.63 -3.97 6.27
N ASP A 43 -5.82 -4.57 6.10
CA ASP A 43 -6.44 -4.83 4.80
C ASP A 43 -6.86 -3.55 4.05
N VAL A 44 -7.15 -2.46 4.76
CA VAL A 44 -7.50 -1.17 4.17
C VAL A 44 -6.26 -0.48 3.60
N ILE A 45 -5.10 -0.62 4.24
CA ILE A 45 -3.86 0.03 3.78
C ILE A 45 -3.36 -0.59 2.47
N VAL A 46 -3.49 -1.92 2.29
CA VAL A 46 -3.14 -2.58 1.02
C VAL A 46 -3.98 -2.05 -0.15
N THR A 47 -5.23 -1.64 0.10
CA THR A 47 -6.10 -1.02 -0.91
C THR A 47 -5.57 0.36 -1.36
N PHE A 48 -4.83 1.05 -0.51
CA PHE A 48 -4.20 2.35 -0.81
C PHE A 48 -2.77 2.24 -1.38
N ALA A 49 -2.25 1.04 -1.61
CA ALA A 49 -0.89 0.82 -2.10
C ALA A 49 -0.55 1.57 -3.41
N ASN A 50 -1.55 1.96 -4.20
CA ASN A 50 -1.37 2.78 -5.40
C ASN A 50 -1.37 4.30 -5.16
N GLU A 51 -1.68 4.77 -3.94
CA GLU A 51 -1.81 6.21 -3.67
C GLU A 51 -0.51 6.99 -3.83
N PRO A 52 0.67 6.55 -3.35
CA PRO A 52 1.91 7.29 -3.58
C PRO A 52 2.22 7.44 -5.06
N LYS A 53 2.10 6.36 -5.84
CA LYS A 53 2.32 6.35 -7.28
C LYS A 53 1.44 7.36 -8.02
N LYS A 54 0.15 7.42 -7.67
CA LYS A 54 -0.81 8.38 -8.24
C LYS A 54 -0.43 9.80 -7.86
N SER A 55 -0.19 10.06 -6.57
CA SER A 55 0.19 11.37 -6.07
C SER A 55 1.49 11.87 -6.71
N PHE A 56 2.51 11.02 -6.85
CA PHE A 56 3.77 11.41 -7.49
C PHE A 56 3.60 11.73 -8.99
N ARG A 57 2.78 10.97 -9.71
CA ARG A 57 2.47 11.28 -11.11
C ARG A 57 1.72 12.59 -11.26
N THR A 58 0.74 12.84 -10.39
CA THR A 58 -0.01 14.10 -10.38
C THR A 58 0.92 15.25 -10.04
N ALA A 59 1.81 15.10 -9.05
CA ALA A 59 2.80 16.12 -8.68
C ALA A 59 3.70 16.50 -9.84
N VAL A 60 4.14 15.52 -10.65
CA VAL A 60 4.92 15.81 -11.88
C VAL A 60 4.10 16.61 -12.88
N GLY A 61 2.85 16.22 -13.14
CA GLY A 61 1.96 16.94 -14.03
C GLY A 61 1.75 18.39 -13.59
N ASP A 62 1.46 18.61 -12.31
CA ASP A 62 1.27 19.93 -11.73
C ASP A 62 2.55 20.77 -11.78
N PHE A 63 3.70 20.16 -11.51
CA PHE A 63 5.00 20.84 -11.60
C PHE A 63 5.29 21.32 -13.03
N LEU A 64 5.08 20.47 -14.03
CA LEU A 64 5.26 20.82 -15.44
C LEU A 64 4.29 21.92 -15.88
N ASN A 65 3.09 21.95 -15.33
CA ASN A 65 2.07 22.97 -15.56
C ASN A 65 2.27 24.25 -14.72
N ARG A 66 3.39 24.35 -14.00
CA ARG A 66 3.71 25.49 -13.10
C ARG A 66 2.71 25.67 -11.95
N GLN A 67 1.97 24.66 -11.60
CA GLN A 67 1.02 24.63 -10.47
C GLN A 67 1.74 24.22 -9.18
N MET A 68 2.71 25.01 -8.74
CA MET A 68 3.65 24.62 -7.68
C MET A 68 2.99 24.29 -6.35
N ARG A 69 1.88 24.96 -6.00
CA ARG A 69 1.12 24.66 -4.76
C ARG A 69 0.42 23.31 -4.85
N ALA A 70 -0.16 22.97 -6.00
CA ALA A 70 -0.81 21.70 -6.25
C ALA A 70 0.24 20.56 -6.24
N ALA A 71 1.35 20.71 -6.96
CA ALA A 71 2.45 19.76 -6.95
C ALA A 71 2.95 19.49 -5.53
N ALA A 72 3.18 20.54 -4.73
CA ALA A 72 3.60 20.39 -3.34
C ALA A 72 2.57 19.65 -2.47
N ALA A 73 1.27 19.88 -2.69
CA ALA A 73 0.21 19.17 -1.98
C ALA A 73 0.22 17.66 -2.31
N GLU A 74 0.41 17.31 -3.58
CA GLU A 74 0.51 15.90 -4.00
C GLU A 74 1.77 15.21 -3.44
N ILE A 75 2.92 15.90 -3.41
CA ILE A 75 4.14 15.37 -2.77
C ILE A 75 3.88 15.08 -1.29
N ARG A 76 3.18 15.98 -0.56
CA ARG A 76 2.83 15.77 0.85
C ARG A 76 1.87 14.60 1.06
N LYS A 77 0.95 14.33 0.13
CA LYS A 77 0.09 13.12 0.18
C LYS A 77 0.94 11.86 0.10
N GLY A 78 1.90 11.80 -0.83
CA GLY A 78 2.85 10.70 -0.89
C GLY A 78 3.65 10.55 0.41
N ALA A 79 4.18 11.65 0.95
CA ALA A 79 4.90 11.64 2.23
C ALA A 79 4.03 11.15 3.39
N ALA A 80 2.75 11.54 3.45
CA ALA A 80 1.81 11.08 4.48
C ALA A 80 1.60 9.57 4.42
N TYR A 81 1.52 8.98 3.22
CA TYR A 81 1.44 7.53 3.06
C TYR A 81 2.71 6.84 3.60
N LEU A 82 3.89 7.30 3.20
CA LEU A 82 5.15 6.75 3.73
C LEU A 82 5.22 6.86 5.26
N LYS A 83 4.68 7.92 5.84
CA LYS A 83 4.61 8.09 7.30
C LYS A 83 3.73 7.04 7.97
N LEU A 84 2.60 6.67 7.36
CA LEU A 84 1.76 5.57 7.84
C LEU A 84 2.53 4.23 7.79
N GLU A 85 3.23 3.94 6.69
CA GLU A 85 4.04 2.74 6.58
C GLU A 85 5.22 2.74 7.57
N ALA A 86 5.86 3.88 7.79
CA ALA A 86 6.92 4.02 8.79
C ALA A 86 6.45 3.75 10.24
N ALA A 87 5.18 4.09 10.55
CA ALA A 87 4.61 3.79 11.86
C ALA A 87 4.46 2.28 12.10
N ARG A 88 4.32 1.50 11.04
CA ARG A 88 4.14 0.03 11.06
C ARG A 88 5.45 -0.74 10.83
N ALA A 89 6.48 -0.05 10.36
CA ALA A 89 7.79 -0.61 10.09
C ALA A 89 8.65 -0.70 11.35
N SER A 90 9.64 -1.58 11.33
CA SER A 90 10.66 -1.73 12.36
C SER A 90 12.08 -1.72 11.76
N GLY A 91 13.08 -1.59 12.60
CA GLY A 91 14.49 -1.67 12.21
C GLY A 91 14.89 -0.71 11.08
N ASP A 92 15.71 -1.20 10.16
CA ASP A 92 16.24 -0.40 9.03
C ASP A 92 15.16 0.07 8.07
N ALA A 93 14.11 -0.72 7.83
CA ALA A 93 13.01 -0.32 6.96
C ALA A 93 12.33 0.95 7.46
N LYS A 94 12.08 1.04 8.77
CA LYS A 94 11.52 2.25 9.40
C LYS A 94 12.39 3.47 9.18
N LYS A 95 13.71 3.32 9.35
CA LYS A 95 14.65 4.41 9.15
C LYS A 95 14.61 4.93 7.71
N VAL A 96 14.70 4.04 6.74
CA VAL A 96 14.66 4.41 5.30
C VAL A 96 13.36 5.11 4.94
N LEU A 97 12.22 4.65 5.45
CA LEU A 97 10.92 5.31 5.25
C LEU A 97 10.89 6.71 5.88
N ILE A 98 11.40 6.88 7.12
CA ILE A 98 11.45 8.19 7.78
C ILE A 98 12.35 9.17 7.01
N ASP A 99 13.52 8.72 6.56
CA ASP A 99 14.44 9.54 5.75
C ASP A 99 13.75 10.00 4.46
N SER A 100 13.00 9.11 3.80
CA SER A 100 12.23 9.45 2.60
C SER A 100 11.07 10.41 2.88
N VAL A 101 10.38 10.29 4.04
CA VAL A 101 9.36 11.25 4.46
C VAL A 101 9.95 12.65 4.61
N GLN A 102 11.09 12.77 5.30
CA GLN A 102 11.76 14.06 5.51
C GLN A 102 12.20 14.69 4.19
N GLU A 103 12.71 13.88 3.27
CA GLU A 103 13.10 14.33 1.95
C GLU A 103 11.92 14.84 1.14
N LEU A 104 10.79 14.09 1.12
CA LEU A 104 9.58 14.50 0.41
C LEU A 104 8.97 15.77 1.02
N GLU A 105 8.95 15.93 2.34
CA GLU A 105 8.46 17.13 3.00
C GLU A 105 9.33 18.35 2.65
N LYS A 106 10.65 18.20 2.65
CA LYS A 106 11.57 19.23 2.19
C LYS A 106 11.32 19.59 0.73
N LEU A 107 11.26 18.60 -0.16
CA LEU A 107 10.98 18.78 -1.58
C LEU A 107 9.66 19.53 -1.80
N ALA A 108 8.59 19.16 -1.09
CA ALA A 108 7.30 19.83 -1.18
C ALA A 108 7.39 21.32 -0.81
N ASN A 109 8.16 21.64 0.24
CA ASN A 109 8.39 23.02 0.64
C ASN A 109 9.19 23.82 -0.42
N ASP A 110 10.21 23.20 -1.01
CA ASP A 110 11.04 23.82 -2.03
C ASP A 110 10.26 24.01 -3.35
N VAL A 111 9.46 23.03 -3.76
CA VAL A 111 8.52 23.14 -4.89
C VAL A 111 7.51 24.27 -4.67
N GLN A 112 6.89 24.33 -3.48
CA GLN A 112 5.91 25.37 -3.16
C GLN A 112 6.48 26.78 -3.28
N LYS A 113 7.78 26.97 -2.97
CA LYS A 113 8.51 28.23 -3.07
C LYS A 113 9.08 28.46 -4.46
N ALA A 114 8.81 27.58 -5.42
CA ALA A 114 9.42 27.57 -6.75
C ALA A 114 10.97 27.58 -6.72
N ALA A 115 11.54 26.96 -5.67
CA ALA A 115 13.01 26.84 -5.52
C ALA A 115 13.59 25.64 -6.27
N VAL A 116 12.76 24.68 -6.70
CA VAL A 116 13.14 23.53 -7.52
C VAL A 116 13.02 23.93 -8.98
N ALA A 117 14.12 23.82 -9.73
CA ALA A 117 14.19 24.16 -11.15
C ALA A 117 14.13 22.93 -12.07
N ASP A 118 14.58 21.78 -11.59
CA ASP A 118 14.75 20.55 -12.39
C ASP A 118 13.77 19.47 -11.97
N LEU A 119 13.00 18.98 -12.93
CA LEU A 119 12.11 17.82 -12.76
C LEU A 119 12.86 16.60 -12.22
N LYS A 120 14.14 16.48 -12.52
CA LYS A 120 14.98 15.37 -12.07
C LYS A 120 15.09 15.31 -10.54
N GLU A 121 14.98 16.43 -9.84
CA GLU A 121 14.98 16.44 -8.37
C GLU A 121 13.73 15.73 -7.83
N LEU A 122 12.54 15.98 -8.43
CA LEU A 122 11.31 15.27 -8.08
C LEU A 122 11.45 13.77 -8.37
N GLN A 123 11.90 13.44 -9.58
CA GLN A 123 12.06 12.05 -10.00
C GLN A 123 13.01 11.27 -9.09
N ASN A 124 14.14 11.87 -8.71
CA ASN A 124 15.09 11.24 -7.80
C ASN A 124 14.49 10.99 -6.42
N ALA A 125 13.76 11.94 -5.86
CA ALA A 125 13.10 11.79 -4.56
C ALA A 125 11.99 10.73 -4.62
N PHE A 126 11.22 10.69 -5.71
CA PHE A 126 10.18 9.68 -5.90
C PHE A 126 10.77 8.27 -6.08
N ALA A 127 11.87 8.12 -6.81
CA ALA A 127 12.58 6.84 -6.92
C ALA A 127 13.03 6.33 -5.54
N ARG A 128 13.57 7.20 -4.68
CA ARG A 128 13.98 6.82 -3.31
C ARG A 128 12.78 6.45 -2.43
N ALA A 129 11.68 7.17 -2.56
CA ALA A 129 10.45 6.88 -1.83
C ALA A 129 9.85 5.53 -2.23
N GLU A 130 9.79 5.23 -3.53
CA GLU A 130 9.31 3.93 -4.03
C GLU A 130 10.25 2.79 -3.60
N TYR A 131 11.56 3.01 -3.62
CA TYR A 131 12.52 2.03 -3.08
C TYR A 131 12.29 1.76 -1.59
N ALA A 132 12.06 2.80 -0.79
CA ALA A 132 11.81 2.65 0.64
C ALA A 132 10.56 1.79 0.91
N LEU A 133 9.48 2.02 0.14
CA LEU A 133 8.25 1.24 0.21
C LEU A 133 8.47 -0.20 -0.26
N ALA A 134 9.13 -0.39 -1.41
CA ALA A 134 9.42 -1.72 -1.92
C ALA A 134 10.21 -2.56 -0.92
N ARG A 135 11.25 -1.97 -0.32
CA ARG A 135 12.08 -2.63 0.70
C ARG A 135 11.27 -2.98 1.96
N HIS A 136 10.42 -2.07 2.42
CA HIS A 136 9.56 -2.31 3.59
C HIS A 136 8.65 -3.52 3.35
N HIS A 137 7.90 -3.52 2.26
CA HIS A 137 6.97 -4.60 1.94
C HIS A 137 7.69 -5.92 1.69
N TYR A 138 8.86 -5.91 1.04
CA TYR A 138 9.66 -7.11 0.85
C TYR A 138 10.11 -7.74 2.19
N LEU A 139 10.64 -6.93 3.12
CA LEU A 139 11.07 -7.42 4.43
C LEU A 139 9.89 -7.95 5.24
N LYS A 140 8.73 -7.30 5.15
CA LYS A 140 7.50 -7.76 5.79
C LYS A 140 7.00 -9.08 5.17
N ALA A 141 7.10 -9.25 3.84
CA ALA A 141 6.81 -10.51 3.17
C ALA A 141 7.73 -11.64 3.67
N VAL A 142 9.03 -11.37 3.83
CA VAL A 142 10.00 -12.34 4.39
C VAL A 142 9.61 -12.76 5.81
N GLU A 143 9.25 -11.80 6.66
CA GLU A 143 8.81 -12.06 8.04
C GLU A 143 7.53 -12.91 8.09
N LEU A 144 6.52 -12.55 7.29
CA LEU A 144 5.24 -13.27 7.23
C LEU A 144 5.40 -14.69 6.67
N ARG A 145 6.29 -14.87 5.68
CA ARG A 145 6.65 -16.19 5.15
C ARG A 145 7.22 -17.08 6.25
N ALA A 146 8.12 -16.55 7.08
CA ALA A 146 8.69 -17.29 8.20
C ALA A 146 7.63 -17.69 9.24
N LYS A 147 6.54 -16.92 9.36
CA LYS A 147 5.39 -17.22 10.24
C LYS A 147 4.36 -18.17 9.60
N GLY A 148 4.54 -18.54 8.33
CA GLY A 148 3.63 -19.42 7.60
C GLY A 148 2.31 -18.77 7.14
N ASP A 149 2.19 -17.44 7.20
CA ASP A 149 1.01 -16.71 6.72
C ASP A 149 1.10 -16.47 5.21
N GLY A 150 0.71 -17.48 4.43
CA GLY A 150 0.84 -17.44 2.97
C GLY A 150 0.07 -16.29 2.31
N GLN A 151 -1.15 -16.01 2.77
CA GLN A 151 -2.00 -14.98 2.17
C GLN A 151 -1.42 -13.58 2.37
N LYS A 152 -1.03 -13.25 3.60
CA LYS A 152 -0.40 -11.95 3.88
C LYS A 152 0.98 -11.85 3.22
N THR A 153 1.75 -12.92 3.21
CA THR A 153 3.03 -12.97 2.48
C THR A 153 2.84 -12.60 1.00
N GLY A 154 1.83 -13.18 0.35
CA GLY A 154 1.52 -12.89 -1.05
C GLY A 154 1.18 -11.40 -1.28
N ARG A 155 0.34 -10.82 -0.42
CA ARG A 155 -0.03 -9.40 -0.51
C ARG A 155 1.19 -8.48 -0.39
N GLU A 156 2.06 -8.73 0.58
CA GLU A 156 3.24 -7.92 0.80
C GLU A 156 4.28 -8.10 -0.31
N LEU A 157 4.45 -9.31 -0.83
CA LEU A 157 5.33 -9.58 -1.97
C LEU A 157 4.84 -8.87 -3.24
N GLN A 158 3.52 -8.86 -3.47
CA GLN A 158 2.91 -8.13 -4.58
C GLN A 158 3.17 -6.62 -4.44
N ALA A 159 2.93 -6.05 -3.26
CA ALA A 159 3.19 -4.64 -3.01
C ALA A 159 4.65 -4.28 -3.25
N ALA A 160 5.60 -5.10 -2.78
CA ALA A 160 7.02 -4.91 -3.05
C ALA A 160 7.33 -4.89 -4.55
N ALA A 161 6.79 -5.85 -5.32
CA ALA A 161 6.97 -5.93 -6.77
C ALA A 161 6.38 -4.69 -7.48
N ASP A 162 5.19 -4.22 -7.05
CA ASP A 162 4.53 -3.05 -7.61
C ASP A 162 5.31 -1.76 -7.37
N TYR A 163 5.97 -1.62 -6.21
CA TYR A 163 6.83 -0.48 -5.91
C TYR A 163 8.18 -0.55 -6.65
N VAL A 164 8.75 -1.73 -6.89
CA VAL A 164 9.91 -1.88 -7.77
C VAL A 164 9.56 -1.43 -9.19
N ASP A 165 8.43 -1.87 -9.72
CA ASP A 165 7.95 -1.50 -11.06
C ASP A 165 7.69 0.01 -11.18
N SER A 166 6.98 0.60 -10.21
CA SER A 166 6.68 2.03 -10.23
C SER A 166 7.92 2.90 -10.04
N GLY A 167 8.87 2.44 -9.23
CA GLY A 167 10.10 3.18 -8.98
C GLY A 167 11.01 3.31 -10.20
N GLN A 168 10.98 2.31 -11.10
CA GLN A 168 11.75 2.36 -12.34
C GLN A 168 11.34 3.52 -13.26
N VAL A 169 10.07 3.92 -13.21
CA VAL A 169 9.53 5.02 -14.05
C VAL A 169 10.24 6.34 -13.75
N TRP A 170 10.74 6.51 -12.52
CA TRP A 170 11.42 7.72 -12.07
C TRP A 170 12.92 7.73 -12.39
N LEU A 171 13.51 6.59 -12.73
CA LEU A 171 14.92 6.49 -13.06
C LEU A 171 15.15 6.91 -14.51
N THR A 172 16.09 7.83 -14.71
CA THR A 172 16.52 8.25 -16.06
C THR A 172 17.34 7.19 -16.77
N GLN A 173 17.96 6.29 -16.01
CA GLN A 173 18.62 5.10 -16.55
C GLN A 173 17.63 3.94 -16.48
N LYS A 174 17.44 3.25 -17.61
CA LYS A 174 16.66 2.00 -17.62
C LYS A 174 17.27 1.06 -16.61
N MET A 175 16.47 0.55 -15.68
CA MET A 175 16.85 -0.60 -14.90
C MET A 175 17.08 -1.76 -15.87
N HIS A 176 17.86 -2.75 -15.44
CA HIS A 176 18.35 -3.84 -16.29
C HIS A 176 17.25 -4.54 -17.09
N GLU A 177 17.58 -5.04 -18.26
CA GLU A 177 16.75 -6.01 -18.97
C GLU A 177 16.42 -7.17 -18.02
N GLY A 178 15.14 -7.56 -17.97
CA GLY A 178 14.66 -8.64 -17.10
C GLY A 178 14.00 -8.22 -15.80
N VAL A 179 14.04 -6.95 -15.37
CA VAL A 179 13.30 -6.50 -14.17
C VAL A 179 11.81 -6.78 -14.31
N SER A 180 11.24 -6.53 -15.48
CA SER A 180 9.83 -6.80 -15.77
C SER A 180 9.47 -8.28 -15.58
N ASP A 181 10.36 -9.19 -15.95
CA ASP A 181 10.13 -10.64 -15.81
C ASP A 181 10.12 -11.04 -14.34
N VAL A 182 11.06 -10.52 -13.55
CA VAL A 182 11.14 -10.76 -12.10
C VAL A 182 9.92 -10.20 -11.38
N VAL A 183 9.50 -8.98 -11.72
CA VAL A 183 8.29 -8.35 -11.17
C VAL A 183 7.05 -9.17 -11.51
N ASN A 184 6.91 -9.62 -12.75
CA ASN A 184 5.78 -10.42 -13.19
C ASN A 184 5.77 -11.80 -12.53
N GLU A 185 6.93 -12.46 -12.37
CA GLU A 185 7.04 -13.71 -11.61
C GLU A 185 6.60 -13.52 -10.16
N ALA A 186 7.09 -12.45 -9.50
CA ALA A 186 6.70 -12.13 -8.12
C ALA A 186 5.19 -11.88 -8.01
N ARG A 187 4.58 -11.15 -8.93
CA ARG A 187 3.13 -10.91 -8.98
C ARG A 187 2.33 -12.21 -9.18
N LEU A 188 2.78 -13.08 -10.10
CA LEU A 188 2.11 -14.36 -10.36
C LEU A 188 2.13 -15.26 -9.13
N VAL A 189 3.29 -15.40 -8.50
CA VAL A 189 3.45 -16.19 -7.27
C VAL A 189 2.63 -15.59 -6.13
N SER A 190 2.64 -14.27 -5.98
CA SER A 190 1.82 -13.55 -5.00
C SER A 190 0.33 -13.83 -5.17
N ALA A 191 -0.18 -13.77 -6.40
CA ALA A 191 -1.56 -14.09 -6.69
C ALA A 191 -1.92 -15.54 -6.31
N LYS A 192 -1.05 -16.52 -6.64
CA LYS A 192 -1.23 -17.91 -6.23
C LYS A 192 -1.31 -18.05 -4.70
N MET A 193 -0.47 -17.32 -3.96
CA MET A 193 -0.47 -17.35 -2.49
C MET A 193 -1.73 -16.69 -1.91
N VAL A 194 -2.16 -15.56 -2.45
CA VAL A 194 -3.34 -14.83 -1.98
C VAL A 194 -4.63 -15.63 -2.20
N TYR A 195 -4.77 -16.25 -3.36
CA TYR A 195 -5.99 -16.98 -3.74
C TYR A 195 -5.95 -18.46 -3.37
N GLY A 196 -4.87 -18.95 -2.74
CA GLY A 196 -4.75 -20.33 -2.29
C GLY A 196 -4.66 -21.35 -3.43
N SER A 197 -4.28 -20.93 -4.64
CA SER A 197 -4.15 -21.80 -5.81
C SER A 197 -2.87 -22.64 -5.83
N GLY A 198 -2.12 -22.70 -4.72
CA GLY A 198 -0.99 -23.62 -4.54
C GLY A 198 0.28 -23.16 -5.27
N ALA A 199 0.96 -22.12 -4.77
CA ALA A 199 2.32 -21.86 -5.21
C ALA A 199 3.28 -22.93 -4.67
N ALA A 200 4.10 -23.52 -5.55
CA ALA A 200 5.11 -24.47 -5.11
C ALA A 200 6.22 -23.78 -4.30
N ALA A 201 6.80 -24.46 -3.33
CA ALA A 201 7.78 -23.86 -2.41
C ALA A 201 9.01 -23.31 -3.14
N ASP A 202 9.43 -23.97 -4.25
CA ASP A 202 10.54 -23.54 -5.09
C ASP A 202 10.17 -22.32 -5.96
N GLU A 203 8.91 -22.22 -6.47
CA GLU A 203 8.42 -21.00 -7.14
C GLU A 203 8.46 -19.80 -6.19
N VAL A 204 7.97 -19.97 -4.97
CA VAL A 204 8.02 -18.93 -3.94
C VAL A 204 9.48 -18.54 -3.64
N GLY A 205 10.37 -19.54 -3.50
CA GLY A 205 11.79 -19.31 -3.28
C GLY A 205 12.41 -18.45 -4.37
N ARG A 206 12.20 -18.81 -5.64
CA ARG A 206 12.73 -18.04 -6.80
C ARG A 206 12.18 -16.62 -6.86
N ALA A 207 10.88 -16.43 -6.65
CA ALA A 207 10.26 -15.10 -6.67
C ALA A 207 10.86 -14.17 -5.61
N PHE A 208 11.07 -14.68 -4.39
CA PHE A 208 11.74 -13.92 -3.33
C PHE A 208 13.20 -13.61 -3.67
N GLU A 209 13.95 -14.59 -4.13
CA GLU A 209 15.37 -14.38 -4.50
C GLU A 209 15.51 -13.38 -5.66
N GLY A 210 14.68 -13.52 -6.70
CA GLY A 210 14.68 -12.62 -7.85
C GLY A 210 14.35 -11.19 -7.45
N LEU A 211 13.24 -10.98 -6.72
CA LEU A 211 12.83 -9.65 -6.28
C LEU A 211 13.83 -9.03 -5.31
N GLY A 212 14.43 -9.83 -4.42
CA GLY A 212 15.49 -9.37 -3.51
C GLY A 212 16.70 -8.82 -4.27
N LYS A 213 17.18 -9.55 -5.29
CA LYS A 213 18.30 -9.10 -6.14
C LYS A 213 17.96 -7.79 -6.88
N GLU A 214 16.74 -7.65 -7.39
CA GLU A 214 16.33 -6.42 -8.06
C GLU A 214 16.20 -5.24 -7.06
N LEU A 215 15.75 -5.49 -5.84
CA LEU A 215 15.75 -4.49 -4.77
C LEU A 215 17.16 -4.01 -4.41
N ASP A 216 18.14 -4.91 -4.34
CA ASP A 216 19.54 -4.54 -4.07
C ASP A 216 20.10 -3.67 -5.19
N LYS A 217 19.82 -4.00 -6.44
CA LYS A 217 20.22 -3.18 -7.61
C LYS A 217 19.52 -1.81 -7.58
N PHE A 218 18.21 -1.80 -7.29
CA PHE A 218 17.45 -0.57 -7.17
C PHE A 218 18.02 0.31 -6.05
N GLY A 219 18.30 -0.26 -4.88
CA GLY A 219 18.93 0.43 -3.76
C GLY A 219 20.30 1.03 -4.11
N SER A 220 21.12 0.28 -4.84
CA SER A 220 22.40 0.77 -5.35
C SER A 220 22.23 1.95 -6.30
N THR A 221 21.25 1.86 -7.21
CA THR A 221 20.96 2.92 -8.18
C THR A 221 20.49 4.20 -7.48
N VAL A 222 19.48 4.12 -6.60
CA VAL A 222 18.97 5.30 -5.89
C VAL A 222 19.99 5.91 -4.93
N GLY A 223 20.91 5.11 -4.41
CA GLY A 223 22.02 5.58 -3.56
C GLY A 223 22.99 6.51 -4.30
N THR A 224 23.07 6.41 -5.63
CA THR A 224 23.93 7.29 -6.46
C THR A 224 23.22 8.55 -6.92
N LEU A 225 21.91 8.66 -6.77
CA LEU A 225 21.15 9.84 -7.17
C LEU A 225 21.47 11.02 -6.25
N LYS A 226 21.69 12.19 -6.84
CA LYS A 226 21.88 13.42 -6.05
C LYS A 226 20.62 13.75 -5.26
N LYS A 227 20.83 14.13 -4.01
CA LYS A 227 19.79 14.66 -3.13
C LYS A 227 19.52 16.12 -3.42
#